data_14e9bc0b2ea7f962bdcfb807eabfe0fb
#
_entry.id   14e9bc0b2ea7f962bdcfb807eabfe0fb
#
_cell.length_a   1.000
_cell.length_b   1.000
_cell.length_c   1.000
_cell.angle_alpha   90.00
_cell.angle_beta   90.00
_cell.angle_gamma   90.00
#
_symmetry.space_group_name_H-M   'P 1'
#
loop_
_entity.id
_entity.type
_entity.pdbx_description
1 polymer ?
#
loop_
_entity_poly.entity_id
_entity_poly.type
_entity_poly.pdbx_seq_one_letter_code
_entity_poly.pdbx_strand_id
1 'polypeptide(L)'
;VAKLIGDIAPQLPRHGSTQMSVHTLQGALELKELGFARVVLARELSLPEVEHITKNCGIETECFVHGALCMCVSGQCYMSAFLGGRSGNRGSCAGPCRLPFEANALPEGKPGRLHHLSLKDNSVIDKLDKLQAIGVASAKIEGRLRTPEYVAAAVSACLAGREGRAYDRDLLKNAFSRSGFTSGYLDGKIDGTMFGVRSEADAELTKKTLPALRELYRRERSRVPVEMKIEIEEGGEKLTVTDGTNKAFAYGDAEPQPARTDPTESLSRSLSKTGGTPFAAEKIDVEMDGGPWFVPGSAVNELRREALDALLKKRETLRPWPVNEVELPPLPLRTLPPHRTLRARFERWEQVPEQALSGVEYLILPIGQADRVPREWREKTLLELPRVMFGALEEDTARRIAATQDAGFAGYEVSNIAHLRL
;
A
#
# COMPACT_ATOMS: atom_id res chain seq x y z
N VAL A 1 10.67 3.40 -16.32
CA VAL A 1 10.04 2.12 -15.89
C VAL A 1 8.53 2.16 -16.12
N ALA A 2 7.78 3.12 -15.55
CA ALA A 2 6.30 3.15 -15.66
C ALA A 2 5.81 3.21 -17.13
N LYS A 3 6.46 4.02 -17.98
CA LYS A 3 6.17 4.08 -19.42
C LYS A 3 6.43 2.74 -20.09
N LEU A 4 7.60 2.14 -19.84
CA LEU A 4 7.97 0.84 -20.42
C LEU A 4 7.00 -0.27 -20.01
N ILE A 5 6.55 -0.31 -18.74
CA ILE A 5 5.51 -1.26 -18.30
C ILE A 5 4.20 -1.00 -19.06
N GLY A 6 3.84 0.27 -19.29
CA GLY A 6 2.66 0.62 -20.07
C GLY A 6 2.71 0.16 -21.53
N ASP A 7 3.88 0.17 -22.12
CA ASP A 7 4.10 -0.28 -23.50
C ASP A 7 4.08 -1.82 -23.58
N ILE A 8 4.73 -2.50 -22.62
CA ILE A 8 4.82 -3.98 -22.57
C ILE A 8 3.49 -4.61 -22.15
N ALA A 9 2.84 -4.09 -21.10
CA ALA A 9 1.62 -4.66 -20.53
C ALA A 9 0.57 -3.54 -20.28
N PRO A 10 -0.05 -3.01 -21.35
CA PRO A 10 -0.95 -1.85 -21.23
C PRO A 10 -2.18 -2.11 -20.37
N GLN A 11 -2.62 -3.36 -20.26
CA GLN A 11 -3.77 -3.76 -19.45
C GLN A 11 -3.43 -3.92 -17.95
N LEU A 12 -2.14 -3.96 -17.57
CA LEU A 12 -1.73 -4.09 -16.19
C LEU A 12 -2.00 -2.78 -15.43
N PRO A 13 -2.88 -2.76 -14.41
CA PRO A 13 -3.14 -1.55 -13.63
C PRO A 13 -1.89 -1.14 -12.86
N ARG A 14 -1.40 0.08 -13.08
CA ARG A 14 -0.22 0.62 -12.39
C ARG A 14 -0.65 1.45 -11.20
N HIS A 15 -0.05 1.20 -10.05
CA HIS A 15 -0.30 1.95 -8.81
C HIS A 15 0.94 2.75 -8.42
N GLY A 16 0.76 4.07 -8.26
CA GLY A 16 1.80 4.96 -7.76
C GLY A 16 2.01 4.75 -6.27
N SER A 17 3.20 4.26 -5.88
CA SER A 17 3.53 3.99 -4.49
C SER A 17 3.75 5.27 -3.67
N THR A 18 3.71 5.16 -2.34
CA THR A 18 4.13 6.21 -1.39
C THR A 18 5.54 6.75 -1.67
N GLN A 19 6.43 5.92 -2.26
CA GLN A 19 7.79 6.34 -2.63
C GLN A 19 7.81 7.40 -3.74
N MET A 20 6.70 7.61 -4.44
CA MET A 20 6.57 8.69 -5.41
C MET A 20 6.29 10.05 -4.76
N SER A 21 6.11 10.08 -3.43
CA SER A 21 5.97 11.30 -2.63
C SER A 21 4.83 12.22 -3.11
N VAL A 22 3.68 11.62 -3.46
CA VAL A 22 2.54 12.39 -3.96
C VAL A 22 1.77 13.00 -2.79
N HIS A 23 1.87 14.32 -2.69
CA HIS A 23 1.21 15.11 -1.65
C HIS A 23 0.54 16.38 -2.21
N THR A 24 0.47 16.51 -3.53
CA THR A 24 -0.21 17.60 -4.21
C THR A 24 -1.10 17.08 -5.33
N LEU A 25 -2.06 17.89 -5.76
CA LEU A 25 -2.91 17.58 -6.91
C LEU A 25 -2.07 17.43 -8.19
N GLN A 26 -1.06 18.30 -8.40
CA GLN A 26 -0.22 18.27 -9.59
C GLN A 26 0.56 16.95 -9.70
N GLY A 27 1.08 16.43 -8.57
CA GLY A 27 1.73 15.12 -8.55
C GLY A 27 0.79 13.97 -8.91
N ALA A 28 -0.46 14.01 -8.46
CA ALA A 28 -1.46 13.00 -8.81
C ALA A 28 -1.87 13.08 -10.30
N LEU A 29 -2.02 14.30 -10.84
CA LEU A 29 -2.32 14.53 -12.25
C LEU A 29 -1.19 14.05 -13.16
N GLU A 30 0.07 14.25 -12.77
CA GLU A 30 1.22 13.74 -13.53
C GLU A 30 1.23 12.21 -13.59
N LEU A 31 0.91 11.54 -12.46
CA LEU A 31 0.76 10.09 -12.48
C LEU A 31 -0.38 9.61 -13.38
N LYS A 32 -1.49 10.36 -13.44
CA LYS A 32 -2.58 10.07 -14.37
C LYS A 32 -2.10 10.10 -15.81
N GLU A 33 -1.35 11.12 -16.21
CA GLU A 33 -0.80 11.25 -17.57
C GLU A 33 0.19 10.14 -17.90
N LEU A 34 0.95 9.68 -16.90
CA LEU A 34 1.81 8.51 -17.01
C LEU A 34 1.03 7.18 -17.04
N GLY A 35 -0.31 7.23 -17.00
CA GLY A 35 -1.20 6.08 -17.12
C GLY A 35 -1.30 5.22 -15.85
N PHE A 36 -1.10 5.80 -14.68
CA PHE A 36 -1.41 5.12 -13.42
C PHE A 36 -2.91 5.08 -13.16
N ALA A 37 -3.41 3.95 -12.68
CA ALA A 37 -4.82 3.77 -12.31
C ALA A 37 -5.11 4.23 -10.88
N ARG A 38 -4.11 4.19 -10.00
CA ARG A 38 -4.23 4.52 -8.58
C ARG A 38 -2.97 5.20 -8.06
N VAL A 39 -3.15 6.08 -7.07
CA VAL A 39 -2.04 6.70 -6.33
C VAL A 39 -2.20 6.51 -4.83
N VAL A 40 -1.12 6.10 -4.15
CA VAL A 40 -1.05 6.08 -2.68
C VAL A 40 -0.60 7.46 -2.22
N LEU A 41 -1.49 8.19 -1.56
CA LEU A 41 -1.22 9.52 -1.07
C LEU A 41 -0.22 9.52 0.10
N ALA A 42 0.53 10.60 0.24
CA ALA A 42 1.44 10.80 1.37
C ALA A 42 0.65 10.77 2.69
N ARG A 43 1.27 10.22 3.75
CA ARG A 43 0.63 10.06 5.07
C ARG A 43 0.42 11.38 5.81
N GLU A 44 1.16 12.39 5.41
CA GLU A 44 1.23 13.70 6.06
C GLU A 44 0.08 14.63 5.70
N LEU A 45 -0.78 14.21 4.76
CA LEU A 45 -1.92 15.00 4.31
C LEU A 45 -3.03 15.05 5.34
N SER A 46 -3.59 16.24 5.50
CA SER A 46 -4.84 16.48 6.23
C SER A 46 -6.07 16.03 5.43
N LEU A 47 -7.19 15.83 6.09
CA LEU A 47 -8.43 15.41 5.42
C LEU A 47 -8.88 16.36 4.29
N PRO A 48 -8.82 17.71 4.44
CA PRO A 48 -9.12 18.61 3.34
C PRO A 48 -8.19 18.47 2.14
N GLU A 49 -6.88 18.24 2.35
CA GLU A 49 -5.92 18.02 1.27
C GLU A 49 -6.18 16.69 0.55
N VAL A 50 -6.46 15.63 1.31
CA VAL A 50 -6.87 14.32 0.73
C VAL A 50 -8.15 14.49 -0.09
N GLU A 51 -9.15 15.23 0.41
CA GLU A 51 -10.39 15.51 -0.31
C GLU A 51 -10.14 16.27 -1.61
N HIS A 52 -9.32 17.34 -1.54
CA HIS A 52 -8.97 18.15 -2.70
C HIS A 52 -8.32 17.31 -3.81
N ILE A 53 -7.33 16.48 -3.46
CA ILE A 53 -6.66 15.62 -4.44
C ILE A 53 -7.63 14.57 -4.98
N THR A 54 -8.36 13.87 -4.10
CA THR A 54 -9.25 12.76 -4.48
C THR A 54 -10.34 13.21 -5.45
N LYS A 55 -10.95 14.37 -5.20
CA LYS A 55 -12.03 14.89 -6.06
C LYS A 55 -11.55 15.41 -7.40
N ASN A 56 -10.29 15.80 -7.53
CA ASN A 56 -9.80 16.52 -8.72
C ASN A 56 -8.76 15.74 -9.56
N CYS A 57 -8.14 14.68 -9.03
CA CYS A 57 -7.08 13.97 -9.77
C CYS A 57 -7.62 13.04 -10.88
N GLY A 58 -8.85 12.53 -10.75
CA GLY A 58 -9.49 11.67 -11.76
C GLY A 58 -8.87 10.29 -11.93
N ILE A 59 -8.12 9.81 -10.92
CA ILE A 59 -7.68 8.42 -10.73
C ILE A 59 -8.01 7.98 -9.31
N GLU A 60 -7.96 6.67 -9.04
CA GLU A 60 -8.20 6.18 -7.67
C GLU A 60 -7.14 6.66 -6.69
N THR A 61 -7.58 7.06 -5.50
CA THR A 61 -6.69 7.37 -4.38
C THR A 61 -6.73 6.29 -3.31
N GLU A 62 -5.56 6.05 -2.71
CA GLU A 62 -5.38 5.10 -1.61
C GLU A 62 -4.75 5.81 -0.42
N CYS A 63 -5.34 5.68 0.76
CA CYS A 63 -4.87 6.32 1.99
C CYS A 63 -4.49 5.29 3.06
N PHE A 64 -3.41 5.55 3.80
CA PHE A 64 -3.06 4.75 4.97
C PHE A 64 -4.03 5.00 6.12
N VAL A 65 -4.68 3.94 6.58
CA VAL A 65 -5.70 4.03 7.65
C VAL A 65 -5.24 3.44 8.98
N HIS A 66 -4.24 2.53 8.95
CA HIS A 66 -3.70 1.92 10.15
C HIS A 66 -2.25 1.47 9.96
N GLY A 67 -1.43 1.59 11.02
CA GLY A 67 -0.08 1.04 11.11
C GLY A 67 1.03 2.06 11.31
N ALA A 68 2.27 1.68 11.02
CA ALA A 68 3.44 2.49 11.34
C ALA A 68 3.45 3.84 10.62
N LEU A 69 3.72 4.90 11.39
CA LEU A 69 3.90 6.25 10.89
C LEU A 69 5.38 6.59 10.76
N CYS A 70 5.76 7.25 9.66
CA CYS A 70 7.14 7.72 9.45
C CYS A 70 7.32 9.13 10.00
N MET A 71 8.52 9.42 10.55
CA MET A 71 8.88 10.78 10.96
C MET A 71 9.23 11.66 9.76
N CYS A 72 9.83 11.08 8.73
CA CYS A 72 10.17 11.77 7.49
C CYS A 72 8.99 11.76 6.54
N VAL A 73 8.90 12.77 5.69
CA VAL A 73 7.94 12.85 4.59
C VAL A 73 7.99 11.59 3.73
N SER A 74 6.82 11.12 3.33
CA SER A 74 6.62 9.92 2.52
C SER A 74 7.52 9.95 1.27
N GLY A 75 8.31 8.88 1.06
CA GLY A 75 9.21 8.76 -0.09
C GLY A 75 10.54 9.53 0.03
N GLN A 76 10.76 10.37 1.04
CA GLN A 76 11.93 11.26 1.15
C GLN A 76 12.94 10.85 2.22
N CYS A 77 12.78 9.67 2.85
CA CYS A 77 13.67 9.24 3.93
C CYS A 77 14.92 8.53 3.40
N TYR A 78 16.08 9.12 3.67
CA TYR A 78 17.41 8.54 3.37
C TYR A 78 18.18 8.10 4.62
N MET A 79 17.60 8.22 5.82
CA MET A 79 18.29 7.97 7.09
C MET A 79 18.91 6.57 7.18
N SER A 80 18.19 5.53 6.74
CA SER A 80 18.71 4.17 6.71
C SER A 80 19.87 3.98 5.73
N ALA A 81 19.89 4.74 4.62
CA ALA A 81 20.96 4.68 3.64
C ALA A 81 22.24 5.30 4.19
N PHE A 82 22.15 6.45 4.85
CA PHE A 82 23.28 7.12 5.47
C PHE A 82 23.90 6.32 6.64
N LEU A 83 23.05 5.74 7.49
CA LEU A 83 23.51 5.07 8.71
C LEU A 83 23.93 3.60 8.49
N GLY A 84 23.54 2.97 7.40
CA GLY A 84 23.80 1.53 7.24
C GLY A 84 23.64 0.99 5.82
N GLY A 85 23.66 1.82 4.79
CA GLY A 85 23.58 1.41 3.38
C GLY A 85 22.23 0.79 2.97
N ARG A 86 21.22 0.80 3.86
CA ARG A 86 19.89 0.23 3.61
C ARG A 86 18.93 1.32 3.16
N SER A 87 18.05 1.02 2.20
CA SER A 87 17.09 2.00 1.71
C SER A 87 15.67 1.68 2.14
N GLY A 88 15.02 2.61 2.85
CA GLY A 88 13.59 2.56 3.15
C GLY A 88 12.73 2.58 1.90
N ASN A 89 13.13 3.34 0.89
CA ASN A 89 12.42 3.44 -0.39
C ASN A 89 12.50 2.16 -1.24
N ARG A 90 13.48 1.28 -0.93
CA ARG A 90 13.62 -0.06 -1.50
C ARG A 90 13.09 -1.16 -0.57
N GLY A 91 12.28 -0.78 0.42
CA GLY A 91 11.69 -1.72 1.36
C GLY A 91 12.63 -2.25 2.45
N SER A 92 13.84 -1.73 2.61
CA SER A 92 14.86 -2.21 3.55
C SER A 92 15.13 -1.24 4.70
N CYS A 93 14.10 -0.49 5.16
CA CYS A 93 14.22 0.42 6.29
C CYS A 93 14.71 -0.31 7.55
N ALA A 94 15.78 0.20 8.18
CA ALA A 94 16.28 -0.31 9.47
C ALA A 94 15.55 0.27 10.69
N GLY A 95 14.65 1.25 10.48
CA GLY A 95 13.93 1.92 11.56
C GLY A 95 14.78 2.81 12.46
N PRO A 96 15.80 3.52 11.95
CA PRO A 96 16.70 4.30 12.83
C PRO A 96 15.97 5.40 13.60
N CYS A 97 14.88 5.97 13.06
CA CYS A 97 14.03 6.92 13.76
C CYS A 97 13.36 6.36 15.04
N ARG A 98 13.44 5.04 15.27
CA ARG A 98 12.90 4.37 16.46
C ARG A 98 13.94 4.17 17.56
N LEU A 99 15.21 4.47 17.28
CA LEU A 99 16.29 4.38 18.25
C LEU A 99 16.34 5.62 19.13
N PRO A 100 16.92 5.51 20.33
CA PRO A 100 17.19 6.67 21.17
C PRO A 100 18.35 7.48 20.62
N PHE A 101 18.18 8.80 20.57
CA PHE A 101 19.20 9.75 20.18
C PHE A 101 19.56 10.67 21.36
N GLU A 102 20.80 11.12 21.41
CA GLU A 102 21.25 12.18 22.26
C GLU A 102 21.07 13.52 21.55
N ALA A 103 20.45 14.50 22.21
CA ALA A 103 20.23 15.83 21.67
C ALA A 103 20.81 16.86 22.62
N ASN A 104 21.75 17.71 22.11
CA ASN A 104 22.52 18.66 22.93
C ASN A 104 21.76 19.95 23.25
N ALA A 105 20.63 20.22 22.60
CA ALA A 105 19.86 21.45 22.77
C ALA A 105 18.37 21.16 22.77
N LEU A 106 17.86 20.58 23.87
CA LEU A 106 16.41 20.52 24.11
C LEU A 106 16.02 21.72 24.97
N PRO A 107 14.95 22.44 24.59
CA PRO A 107 14.34 23.36 25.54
C PRO A 107 13.90 22.56 26.77
N GLU A 108 14.27 23.05 27.96
CA GLU A 108 13.88 22.46 29.25
C GLU A 108 14.40 21.05 29.56
N GLY A 109 15.71 20.92 29.78
CA GLY A 109 16.27 20.11 30.87
C GLY A 109 15.95 18.63 30.94
N LYS A 110 15.75 17.91 29.81
CA LYS A 110 15.79 16.44 29.80
C LYS A 110 17.04 15.96 29.10
N PRO A 111 18.17 15.88 29.80
CA PRO A 111 19.37 15.24 29.25
C PRO A 111 19.14 13.73 29.16
N GLY A 112 19.56 13.14 28.07
CA GLY A 112 19.59 11.70 27.93
C GLY A 112 19.26 11.20 26.53
N ARG A 113 19.47 9.90 26.32
CA ARG A 113 19.08 9.21 25.09
C ARG A 113 17.58 8.98 25.08
N LEU A 114 16.85 9.75 24.30
CA LEU A 114 15.39 9.64 24.16
C LEU A 114 15.01 9.33 22.70
N HIS A 115 13.82 8.79 22.51
CA HIS A 115 13.31 8.43 21.20
C HIS A 115 12.65 9.62 20.49
N HIS A 116 13.45 10.68 20.25
CA HIS A 116 12.99 11.98 19.74
C HIS A 116 12.29 11.93 18.38
N LEU A 117 12.52 10.88 17.58
CA LEU A 117 11.98 10.73 16.24
C LEU A 117 10.92 9.61 16.14
N SER A 118 10.54 9.00 17.27
CA SER A 118 9.58 7.89 17.26
C SER A 118 8.15 8.39 17.36
N LEU A 119 7.36 8.19 16.32
CA LEU A 119 5.92 8.48 16.31
C LEU A 119 5.10 7.28 16.80
N LYS A 120 3.92 7.54 17.37
CA LYS A 120 2.84 6.57 17.55
C LYS A 120 2.45 5.95 16.21
N ASP A 121 1.75 4.83 16.26
CA ASP A 121 1.20 4.25 15.05
C ASP A 121 -0.04 5.05 14.60
N ASN A 122 -0.24 5.14 13.27
CA ASN A 122 -1.42 5.76 12.71
C ASN A 122 -2.66 4.90 12.98
N SER A 123 -3.78 5.52 13.32
CA SER A 123 -5.10 4.88 13.22
C SER A 123 -6.17 5.92 12.98
N VAL A 124 -6.80 5.84 11.83
CA VAL A 124 -7.93 6.67 11.40
C VAL A 124 -9.16 5.82 11.09
N ILE A 125 -9.26 4.63 11.72
CA ILE A 125 -10.36 3.69 11.54
C ILE A 125 -11.70 4.34 11.82
N ASP A 126 -11.78 5.20 12.84
CA ASP A 126 -12.99 5.94 13.22
C ASP A 126 -13.39 7.05 12.21
N LYS A 127 -12.65 7.21 11.12
CA LYS A 127 -12.86 8.22 10.07
C LYS A 127 -12.97 7.58 8.67
N LEU A 128 -13.12 6.27 8.60
CA LEU A 128 -13.26 5.54 7.34
C LEU A 128 -14.51 5.99 6.56
N ASP A 129 -15.59 6.33 7.26
CA ASP A 129 -16.81 6.93 6.72
C ASP A 129 -16.52 8.23 5.97
N LYS A 130 -15.69 9.11 6.55
CA LYS A 130 -15.27 10.38 5.93
C LYS A 130 -14.42 10.16 4.71
N LEU A 131 -13.43 9.25 4.77
CA LEU A 131 -12.59 8.89 3.63
C LEU A 131 -13.42 8.29 2.50
N GLN A 132 -14.39 7.45 2.83
CA GLN A 132 -15.32 6.88 1.86
C GLN A 132 -16.23 7.96 1.23
N ALA A 133 -16.75 8.89 2.04
CA ALA A 133 -17.63 9.96 1.57
C ALA A 133 -16.95 10.91 0.58
N ILE A 134 -15.64 11.17 0.72
CA ILE A 134 -14.87 11.98 -0.23
C ILE A 134 -14.38 11.19 -1.46
N GLY A 135 -14.58 9.87 -1.51
CA GLY A 135 -14.29 9.03 -2.67
C GLY A 135 -12.93 8.34 -2.66
N VAL A 136 -12.26 8.22 -1.50
CA VAL A 136 -11.05 7.39 -1.38
C VAL A 136 -11.37 5.93 -1.71
N ALA A 137 -10.74 5.39 -2.73
CA ALA A 137 -11.04 4.07 -3.28
C ALA A 137 -10.46 2.92 -2.45
N SER A 138 -9.36 3.15 -1.74
CA SER A 138 -8.64 2.10 -1.00
C SER A 138 -8.13 2.56 0.36
N ALA A 139 -8.42 1.76 1.38
CA ALA A 139 -7.93 1.92 2.75
C ALA A 139 -6.74 0.97 2.98
N LYS A 140 -5.54 1.54 3.20
CA LYS A 140 -4.30 0.78 3.32
C LYS A 140 -3.91 0.53 4.76
N ILE A 141 -3.70 -0.73 5.11
CA ILE A 141 -3.14 -1.15 6.39
C ILE A 141 -1.63 -1.40 6.22
N GLU A 142 -0.80 -0.70 7.00
CA GLU A 142 0.65 -0.91 7.01
C GLU A 142 1.01 -2.02 8.00
N GLY A 143 1.89 -2.94 7.60
CA GLY A 143 2.27 -4.03 8.50
C GLY A 143 3.15 -5.11 7.90
N ARG A 144 4.00 -4.79 6.93
CA ARG A 144 4.80 -5.75 6.15
C ARG A 144 5.56 -6.81 6.99
N LEU A 145 6.11 -6.43 8.13
CA LEU A 145 6.87 -7.33 9.03
C LEU A 145 6.10 -7.59 10.33
N ARG A 146 4.78 -7.64 10.27
CA ARG A 146 3.92 -7.89 11.40
C ARG A 146 3.44 -9.34 11.44
N THR A 147 3.03 -9.78 12.63
CA THR A 147 2.51 -11.12 12.83
C THR A 147 1.09 -11.28 12.28
N PRO A 148 0.63 -12.51 12.00
CA PRO A 148 -0.74 -12.77 11.60
C PRO A 148 -1.78 -12.19 12.56
N GLU A 149 -1.50 -12.23 13.87
CA GLU A 149 -2.37 -11.69 14.92
C GLU A 149 -2.60 -10.17 14.73
N TYR A 150 -1.53 -9.42 14.43
CA TYR A 150 -1.65 -7.99 14.13
C TYR A 150 -2.50 -7.75 12.88
N VAL A 151 -2.25 -8.51 11.82
CA VAL A 151 -3.00 -8.37 10.56
C VAL A 151 -4.48 -8.65 10.79
N ALA A 152 -4.81 -9.73 11.51
CA ALA A 152 -6.18 -10.10 11.83
C ALA A 152 -6.89 -9.00 12.66
N ALA A 153 -6.23 -8.47 13.70
CA ALA A 153 -6.78 -7.38 14.50
C ALA A 153 -7.04 -6.12 13.67
N ALA A 154 -6.05 -5.69 12.88
CA ALA A 154 -6.16 -4.50 12.05
C ALA A 154 -7.25 -4.62 10.97
N VAL A 155 -7.31 -5.76 10.27
CA VAL A 155 -8.35 -6.01 9.26
C VAL A 155 -9.73 -6.07 9.89
N SER A 156 -9.89 -6.80 11.03
CA SER A 156 -11.18 -6.90 11.74
C SER A 156 -11.68 -5.53 12.20
N ALA A 157 -10.78 -4.70 12.76
CA ALA A 157 -11.13 -3.34 13.20
C ALA A 157 -11.49 -2.43 12.00
N CYS A 158 -10.74 -2.49 10.91
CA CYS A 158 -11.04 -1.71 9.70
C CYS A 158 -12.38 -2.13 9.06
N LEU A 159 -12.69 -3.42 9.02
CA LEU A 159 -13.98 -3.91 8.52
C LEU A 159 -15.13 -3.42 9.40
N ALA A 160 -14.98 -3.51 10.73
CA ALA A 160 -16.00 -3.00 11.66
C ALA A 160 -16.18 -1.48 11.51
N GLY A 161 -15.08 -0.70 11.48
CA GLY A 161 -15.13 0.75 11.28
C GLY A 161 -15.78 1.17 9.96
N ARG A 162 -15.49 0.45 8.86
CA ARG A 162 -16.14 0.69 7.57
C ARG A 162 -17.65 0.46 7.60
N GLU A 163 -18.09 -0.51 8.40
CA GLU A 163 -19.52 -0.85 8.57
C GLU A 163 -20.20 -0.04 9.68
N GLY A 164 -19.50 0.93 10.28
CA GLY A 164 -20.03 1.72 11.40
C GLY A 164 -20.24 0.93 12.69
N ARG A 165 -19.64 -0.27 12.80
CA ARG A 165 -19.72 -1.12 13.99
C ARG A 165 -18.59 -0.82 14.98
N ALA A 166 -18.87 -0.99 16.26
CA ALA A 166 -17.84 -0.94 17.28
C ALA A 166 -16.79 -2.05 17.11
N TYR A 167 -15.55 -1.75 17.45
CA TYR A 167 -14.44 -2.70 17.50
C TYR A 167 -13.67 -2.57 18.81
N ASP A 168 -12.99 -3.62 19.22
CA ASP A 168 -12.18 -3.61 20.44
C ASP A 168 -10.86 -2.86 20.21
N ARG A 169 -10.81 -1.60 20.69
CA ARG A 169 -9.63 -0.72 20.56
C ARG A 169 -8.45 -1.20 21.40
N ASP A 170 -8.71 -1.83 22.55
CA ASP A 170 -7.65 -2.32 23.42
C ASP A 170 -7.03 -3.58 22.82
N LEU A 171 -7.83 -4.48 22.25
CA LEU A 171 -7.34 -5.62 21.49
C LEU A 171 -6.44 -5.17 20.34
N LEU A 172 -6.87 -4.17 19.57
CA LEU A 172 -6.10 -3.61 18.45
C LEU A 172 -4.79 -2.97 18.94
N LYS A 173 -4.86 -2.15 20.00
CA LYS A 173 -3.70 -1.50 20.62
C LYS A 173 -2.69 -2.53 21.14
N ASN A 174 -3.18 -3.57 21.81
CA ASN A 174 -2.34 -4.61 22.42
C ASN A 174 -1.77 -5.57 21.36
N ALA A 175 -2.40 -5.73 20.19
CA ALA A 175 -1.81 -6.47 19.08
C ALA A 175 -0.45 -5.88 18.68
N PHE A 176 -0.39 -4.59 18.49
CA PHE A 176 0.85 -3.80 18.38
C PHE A 176 0.56 -2.30 18.34
N SER A 177 1.20 -1.53 19.20
CA SER A 177 1.26 -0.07 19.08
C SER A 177 2.51 0.48 19.78
N ARG A 178 2.83 1.76 19.51
CA ARG A 178 3.86 2.55 20.18
C ARG A 178 3.16 3.61 21.03
N SER A 179 2.89 3.30 22.28
CA SER A 179 2.10 4.16 23.19
C SER A 179 0.70 4.51 22.65
N GLY A 180 0.10 3.57 21.89
CA GLY A 180 -1.21 3.77 21.25
C GLY A 180 -1.13 4.38 19.86
N PHE A 181 -2.18 5.11 19.48
CA PHE A 181 -2.40 5.59 18.12
C PHE A 181 -2.45 7.11 18.03
N THR A 182 -2.26 7.63 16.82
CA THR A 182 -2.47 9.03 16.46
C THR A 182 -3.20 9.12 15.12
N SER A 183 -3.98 10.20 14.96
CA SER A 183 -4.57 10.61 13.69
C SER A 183 -4.12 12.04 13.32
N GLY A 184 -3.04 12.51 13.95
CA GLY A 184 -2.63 13.91 13.94
C GLY A 184 -2.48 14.51 12.55
N TYR A 185 -1.89 13.77 11.60
CA TYR A 185 -1.77 14.26 10.22
C TYR A 185 -3.15 14.48 9.58
N LEU A 186 -4.01 13.46 9.57
CA LEU A 186 -5.34 13.58 8.96
C LEU A 186 -6.19 14.69 9.61
N ASP A 187 -5.97 14.95 10.90
CA ASP A 187 -6.67 16.01 11.63
C ASP A 187 -6.04 17.40 11.48
N GLY A 188 -4.91 17.50 10.80
CA GLY A 188 -4.12 18.74 10.73
C GLY A 188 -3.53 19.17 12.08
N LYS A 189 -3.39 18.23 13.03
CA LYS A 189 -2.85 18.43 14.37
C LYS A 189 -1.45 17.82 14.49
N ILE A 190 -0.43 18.59 14.13
CA ILE A 190 0.97 18.16 14.17
C ILE A 190 1.61 18.72 15.43
N ASP A 191 1.67 17.91 16.48
CA ASP A 191 2.21 18.33 17.79
C ASP A 191 2.94 17.19 18.53
N GLY A 192 3.43 17.48 19.73
CA GLY A 192 4.16 16.54 20.60
C GLY A 192 3.34 15.30 21.02
N THR A 193 2.02 15.31 20.91
CA THR A 193 1.18 14.15 21.25
C THR A 193 1.27 13.02 20.25
N MET A 194 1.82 13.28 19.07
CA MET A 194 2.06 12.27 18.03
C MET A 194 3.23 11.33 18.36
N PHE A 195 4.11 11.68 19.31
CA PHE A 195 5.27 10.86 19.65
C PHE A 195 4.89 9.69 20.56
N GLY A 196 5.57 8.55 20.38
CA GLY A 196 5.33 7.37 21.18
C GLY A 196 6.41 6.31 21.00
N VAL A 197 6.58 5.49 22.02
CA VAL A 197 7.59 4.43 22.10
C VAL A 197 6.91 3.15 22.57
N ARG A 198 7.34 2.01 22.05
CA ARG A 198 6.91 0.71 22.57
C ARG A 198 7.74 0.36 23.79
N SER A 199 7.07 0.15 24.92
CA SER A 199 7.69 -0.28 26.17
C SER A 199 7.71 -1.81 26.31
N GLU A 200 8.44 -2.31 27.30
CA GLU A 200 8.39 -3.73 27.69
C GLU A 200 6.99 -4.13 28.18
N ALA A 201 6.30 -3.23 28.90
CA ALA A 201 4.92 -3.44 29.33
C ALA A 201 3.98 -3.64 28.13
N ASP A 202 4.13 -2.88 27.04
CA ASP A 202 3.36 -3.09 25.81
C ASP A 202 3.65 -4.48 25.20
N ALA A 203 4.89 -4.95 25.26
CA ALA A 203 5.25 -6.28 24.77
C ALA A 203 4.62 -7.41 25.60
N GLU A 204 4.59 -7.26 26.91
CA GLU A 204 3.93 -8.23 27.82
C GLU A 204 2.40 -8.25 27.61
N LEU A 205 1.77 -7.08 27.42
CA LEU A 205 0.35 -7.00 27.08
C LEU A 205 0.05 -7.72 25.76
N THR A 206 0.90 -7.57 24.75
CA THR A 206 0.75 -8.31 23.49
C THR A 206 0.77 -9.81 23.74
N LYS A 207 1.73 -10.34 24.51
CA LYS A 207 1.80 -11.78 24.80
C LYS A 207 0.52 -12.29 25.47
N LYS A 208 0.00 -11.55 26.45
CA LYS A 208 -1.26 -11.90 27.15
C LYS A 208 -2.48 -11.89 26.23
N THR A 209 -2.46 -11.07 25.18
CA THR A 209 -3.58 -10.89 24.26
C THR A 209 -3.54 -11.89 23.08
N LEU A 210 -2.41 -12.58 22.85
CA LEU A 210 -2.25 -13.52 21.73
C LEU A 210 -3.38 -14.57 21.60
N PRO A 211 -3.88 -15.22 22.67
CA PRO A 211 -4.96 -16.19 22.51
C PRO A 211 -6.23 -15.58 21.89
N ALA A 212 -6.64 -14.40 22.37
CA ALA A 212 -7.81 -13.70 21.83
C ALA A 212 -7.60 -13.26 20.36
N LEU A 213 -6.38 -12.81 20.01
CA LEU A 213 -6.03 -12.43 18.65
C LEU A 213 -6.08 -13.62 17.69
N ARG A 214 -5.65 -14.80 18.12
CA ARG A 214 -5.67 -16.03 17.32
C ARG A 214 -7.09 -16.53 17.04
N GLU A 215 -8.04 -16.28 17.91
CA GLU A 215 -9.44 -16.62 17.67
C GLU A 215 -10.03 -15.85 16.46
N LEU A 216 -9.49 -14.66 16.11
CA LEU A 216 -9.96 -13.87 14.96
C LEU A 216 -9.81 -14.59 13.62
N TYR A 217 -8.82 -15.49 13.50
CA TYR A 217 -8.52 -16.20 12.25
C TYR A 217 -8.39 -17.72 12.42
N ARG A 218 -8.82 -18.25 13.57
CA ARG A 218 -8.73 -19.68 13.89
C ARG A 218 -9.52 -20.57 12.93
N ARG A 219 -10.62 -20.03 12.39
CA ARG A 219 -11.49 -20.77 11.47
C ARG A 219 -11.58 -20.02 10.14
N GLU A 220 -11.41 -20.80 9.07
CA GLU A 220 -11.74 -20.30 7.74
C GLU A 220 -13.22 -19.88 7.68
N ARG A 221 -13.49 -18.73 7.14
CA ARG A 221 -14.86 -18.23 6.91
C ARG A 221 -15.22 -18.43 5.46
N SER A 222 -16.19 -19.28 5.21
CA SER A 222 -16.76 -19.50 3.88
C SER A 222 -17.45 -18.22 3.38
N ARG A 223 -16.85 -17.57 2.38
CA ARG A 223 -17.35 -16.29 1.81
C ARG A 223 -17.48 -16.30 0.30
N VAL A 224 -16.95 -17.32 -0.35
CA VAL A 224 -17.02 -17.46 -1.80
C VAL A 224 -18.24 -18.31 -2.14
N PRO A 225 -19.29 -17.72 -2.72
CA PRO A 225 -20.46 -18.48 -3.13
C PRO A 225 -20.07 -19.50 -4.20
N VAL A 226 -20.60 -20.70 -4.08
CA VAL A 226 -20.44 -21.74 -5.11
C VAL A 226 -21.76 -22.42 -5.40
N GLU A 227 -21.95 -22.73 -6.67
CA GLU A 227 -22.98 -23.64 -7.13
C GLU A 227 -22.38 -25.03 -7.34
N MET A 228 -23.09 -26.05 -6.94
CA MET A 228 -22.70 -27.46 -7.06
C MET A 228 -23.72 -28.22 -7.85
N LYS A 229 -23.31 -29.08 -8.76
CA LYS A 229 -24.15 -30.01 -9.48
C LYS A 229 -23.56 -31.41 -9.38
N ILE A 230 -24.28 -32.34 -8.75
CA ILE A 230 -23.93 -33.76 -8.75
C ILE A 230 -24.78 -34.48 -9.78
N GLU A 231 -24.09 -35.23 -10.61
CA GLU A 231 -24.68 -36.10 -11.67
C GLU A 231 -24.34 -37.54 -11.27
N ILE A 232 -25.36 -38.40 -11.14
CA ILE A 232 -25.20 -39.80 -10.71
C ILE A 232 -25.89 -40.71 -11.74
N GLU A 233 -25.15 -41.67 -12.25
CA GLU A 233 -25.62 -42.71 -13.17
C GLU A 233 -25.13 -44.10 -12.74
N GLU A 234 -25.57 -45.17 -13.37
CA GLU A 234 -25.16 -46.55 -13.03
C GLU A 234 -23.62 -46.73 -13.02
N GLY A 235 -22.93 -45.98 -13.86
CA GLY A 235 -21.46 -46.06 -14.02
C GLY A 235 -20.60 -45.17 -13.09
N GLY A 236 -21.24 -44.38 -12.21
CA GLY A 236 -20.49 -43.52 -11.28
C GLY A 236 -21.15 -42.19 -10.97
N GLU A 237 -20.40 -41.35 -10.26
CA GLU A 237 -20.87 -40.02 -9.90
C GLU A 237 -19.83 -38.95 -10.30
N LYS A 238 -20.34 -37.78 -10.63
CA LYS A 238 -19.55 -36.61 -10.98
C LYS A 238 -20.08 -35.39 -10.24
N LEU A 239 -19.21 -34.68 -9.55
CA LEU A 239 -19.54 -33.40 -8.94
C LEU A 239 -18.88 -32.26 -9.71
N THR A 240 -19.68 -31.32 -10.15
CA THR A 240 -19.25 -30.07 -10.76
C THR A 240 -19.44 -28.94 -9.75
N VAL A 241 -18.42 -28.08 -9.56
CA VAL A 241 -18.48 -26.90 -8.68
C VAL A 241 -18.04 -25.66 -9.46
N THR A 242 -18.72 -24.54 -9.24
CA THR A 242 -18.38 -23.26 -9.88
C THR A 242 -18.60 -22.08 -8.93
N ASP A 243 -17.71 -21.08 -9.03
CA ASP A 243 -17.84 -19.79 -8.35
C ASP A 243 -18.33 -18.67 -9.30
N GLY A 244 -18.90 -19.06 -10.45
CA GLY A 244 -19.31 -18.14 -11.51
C GLY A 244 -18.18 -17.73 -12.47
N THR A 245 -16.92 -17.84 -12.07
CA THR A 245 -15.75 -17.52 -12.90
C THR A 245 -14.94 -18.76 -13.25
N ASN A 246 -14.70 -19.61 -12.25
CA ASN A 246 -13.95 -20.85 -12.40
C ASN A 246 -14.92 -22.04 -12.24
N LYS A 247 -14.62 -23.11 -12.95
CA LYS A 247 -15.38 -24.36 -12.88
C LYS A 247 -14.42 -25.52 -12.68
N ALA A 248 -14.72 -26.40 -11.72
CA ALA A 248 -13.96 -27.62 -11.46
C ALA A 248 -14.92 -28.80 -11.32
N PHE A 249 -14.40 -30.00 -11.42
CA PHE A 249 -15.15 -31.23 -11.25
C PHE A 249 -14.25 -32.31 -10.64
N ALA A 250 -14.92 -33.26 -9.99
CA ALA A 250 -14.32 -34.50 -9.54
C ALA A 250 -15.23 -35.67 -9.94
N TYR A 251 -14.64 -36.84 -10.09
CA TYR A 251 -15.35 -38.10 -10.34
C TYR A 251 -15.22 -38.98 -9.11
N GLY A 252 -16.32 -39.61 -8.71
CA GLY A 252 -16.29 -40.58 -7.62
C GLY A 252 -15.87 -41.95 -8.11
N ASP A 253 -15.26 -42.71 -7.21
CA ASP A 253 -14.84 -44.10 -7.45
C ASP A 253 -15.86 -45.11 -6.91
N ALA A 254 -16.94 -44.64 -6.31
CA ALA A 254 -17.97 -45.54 -5.75
C ALA A 254 -18.92 -45.99 -6.86
N GLU A 255 -19.27 -47.29 -6.85
CA GLU A 255 -20.34 -47.81 -7.70
C GLU A 255 -21.71 -47.45 -7.07
N PRO A 256 -22.52 -46.56 -7.69
CA PRO A 256 -23.86 -46.25 -7.20
C PRO A 256 -24.76 -47.51 -7.14
N GLN A 257 -25.53 -47.64 -6.08
CA GLN A 257 -26.45 -48.76 -5.92
C GLN A 257 -27.89 -48.25 -5.96
N PRO A 258 -28.85 -49.03 -6.46
CA PRO A 258 -30.27 -48.64 -6.44
C PRO A 258 -30.71 -48.25 -5.04
N ALA A 259 -31.25 -47.06 -4.89
CA ALA A 259 -31.76 -46.57 -3.61
C ALA A 259 -33.20 -46.98 -3.39
N ARG A 260 -33.57 -47.26 -2.13
CA ARG A 260 -34.94 -47.56 -1.73
C ARG A 260 -35.85 -46.32 -1.61
N THR A 261 -35.20 -45.18 -1.36
CA THR A 261 -35.87 -43.88 -1.18
C THR A 261 -35.03 -42.81 -1.88
N ASP A 262 -35.67 -41.71 -2.29
CA ASP A 262 -34.95 -40.59 -2.93
C ASP A 262 -33.87 -40.00 -2.01
N PRO A 263 -32.57 -40.05 -2.40
CA PRO A 263 -31.47 -39.57 -1.60
C PRO A 263 -31.15 -38.08 -1.78
N THR A 264 -31.88 -37.35 -2.59
CA THR A 264 -31.62 -35.95 -2.99
C THR A 264 -31.37 -35.03 -1.78
N GLU A 265 -32.21 -35.13 -0.75
CA GLU A 265 -32.06 -34.30 0.45
C GLU A 265 -30.79 -34.63 1.25
N SER A 266 -30.46 -35.92 1.35
CA SER A 266 -29.25 -36.36 2.08
C SER A 266 -27.96 -35.98 1.35
N LEU A 267 -27.95 -36.06 0.01
CA LEU A 267 -26.87 -35.63 -0.85
C LEU A 267 -26.66 -34.11 -0.73
N SER A 268 -27.70 -33.33 -0.86
CA SER A 268 -27.68 -31.87 -0.73
C SER A 268 -27.16 -31.45 0.65
N ARG A 269 -27.60 -32.11 1.73
CA ARG A 269 -27.10 -31.87 3.09
C ARG A 269 -25.62 -32.24 3.26
N SER A 270 -25.11 -33.25 2.59
CA SER A 270 -23.71 -33.65 2.61
C SER A 270 -22.84 -32.68 1.81
N LEU A 271 -23.28 -32.23 0.65
CA LEU A 271 -22.59 -31.28 -0.21
C LEU A 271 -22.54 -29.87 0.41
N SER A 272 -23.57 -29.45 1.16
CA SER A 272 -23.59 -28.13 1.82
C SER A 272 -22.55 -27.96 2.95
N LYS A 273 -21.90 -29.04 3.42
CA LYS A 273 -20.91 -29.01 4.49
C LYS A 273 -19.54 -28.54 3.98
N THR A 274 -19.41 -27.26 3.66
CA THR A 274 -18.17 -26.65 3.13
C THR A 274 -17.24 -26.07 4.21
N GLY A 275 -17.50 -26.32 5.48
CA GLY A 275 -16.70 -25.82 6.59
C GLY A 275 -15.21 -26.20 6.49
N GLY A 276 -14.33 -25.24 6.85
CA GLY A 276 -12.87 -25.37 6.68
C GLY A 276 -12.37 -25.03 5.28
N THR A 277 -13.26 -24.51 4.41
CA THR A 277 -12.91 -23.99 3.07
C THR A 277 -13.40 -22.55 2.92
N PRO A 278 -12.87 -21.77 1.97
CA PRO A 278 -13.39 -20.43 1.69
C PRO A 278 -14.76 -20.41 1.03
N PHE A 279 -15.32 -21.58 0.67
CA PHE A 279 -16.52 -21.72 -0.14
C PHE A 279 -17.79 -21.84 0.70
N ALA A 280 -18.87 -21.18 0.25
CA ALA A 280 -20.22 -21.30 0.78
C ALA A 280 -21.14 -21.86 -0.32
N ALA A 281 -21.77 -23.02 -0.08
CA ALA A 281 -22.71 -23.60 -1.04
C ALA A 281 -23.99 -22.76 -1.06
N GLU A 282 -24.29 -22.12 -2.21
CA GLU A 282 -25.53 -21.35 -2.42
C GLU A 282 -26.59 -22.16 -3.14
N LYS A 283 -26.19 -22.96 -4.13
CA LYS A 283 -27.09 -23.79 -4.91
C LYS A 283 -26.51 -25.19 -5.06
N ILE A 284 -27.34 -26.19 -4.87
CA ILE A 284 -26.99 -27.60 -5.05
C ILE A 284 -28.08 -28.25 -5.91
N ASP A 285 -27.67 -28.69 -7.09
CA ASP A 285 -28.50 -29.42 -8.03
C ASP A 285 -28.09 -30.90 -7.98
N VAL A 286 -29.07 -31.80 -7.86
CA VAL A 286 -28.88 -33.26 -7.86
C VAL A 286 -29.60 -33.83 -9.07
N GLU A 287 -28.85 -34.44 -9.97
CA GLU A 287 -29.38 -35.13 -11.15
C GLU A 287 -29.04 -36.62 -11.06
N MET A 288 -30.03 -37.46 -11.34
CA MET A 288 -29.89 -38.93 -11.35
C MET A 288 -30.46 -39.49 -12.64
N ASP A 289 -29.65 -40.23 -13.39
CA ASP A 289 -30.11 -40.90 -14.60
C ASP A 289 -30.31 -42.40 -14.32
N GLY A 290 -31.44 -42.96 -14.80
CA GLY A 290 -31.79 -44.37 -14.67
C GLY A 290 -32.37 -44.78 -13.31
N GLY A 291 -32.66 -43.85 -12.37
CA GLY A 291 -33.33 -44.15 -11.11
C GLY A 291 -32.76 -43.43 -9.90
N PRO A 292 -33.32 -43.63 -8.70
CA PRO A 292 -32.71 -43.16 -7.49
C PRO A 292 -31.46 -43.99 -7.16
N TRP A 293 -30.30 -43.33 -7.03
CA TRP A 293 -29.02 -43.97 -6.74
C TRP A 293 -28.54 -43.66 -5.33
N PHE A 294 -28.14 -44.69 -4.60
CA PHE A 294 -27.47 -44.54 -3.31
C PHE A 294 -25.95 -44.45 -3.49
N VAL A 295 -25.36 -43.38 -2.98
CA VAL A 295 -23.90 -43.20 -2.87
C VAL A 295 -23.54 -43.08 -1.39
N PRO A 296 -22.51 -43.83 -0.91
CA PRO A 296 -22.10 -43.76 0.49
C PRO A 296 -21.68 -42.32 0.89
N GLY A 297 -22.10 -41.88 2.08
CA GLY A 297 -21.81 -40.52 2.52
C GLY A 297 -20.31 -40.20 2.63
N SER A 298 -19.44 -41.20 2.84
CA SER A 298 -17.98 -41.07 2.76
C SER A 298 -17.52 -40.68 1.35
N ALA A 299 -18.04 -41.36 0.33
CA ALA A 299 -17.71 -41.07 -1.07
C ALA A 299 -18.17 -39.66 -1.49
N VAL A 300 -19.40 -39.28 -1.13
CA VAL A 300 -19.91 -37.90 -1.37
C VAL A 300 -19.04 -36.84 -0.69
N ASN A 301 -18.55 -37.10 0.53
CA ASN A 301 -17.67 -36.17 1.25
C ASN A 301 -16.28 -36.08 0.63
N GLU A 302 -15.77 -37.17 0.08
CA GLU A 302 -14.47 -37.20 -0.64
C GLU A 302 -14.58 -36.46 -1.96
N LEU A 303 -15.59 -36.78 -2.75
CA LEU A 303 -15.91 -36.12 -4.01
C LEU A 303 -16.06 -34.59 -3.85
N ARG A 304 -16.77 -34.16 -2.76
CA ARG A 304 -16.88 -32.75 -2.44
C ARG A 304 -15.53 -32.09 -2.14
N ARG A 305 -14.66 -32.74 -1.32
CA ARG A 305 -13.33 -32.22 -1.00
C ARG A 305 -12.49 -32.06 -2.25
N GLU A 306 -12.44 -33.08 -3.09
CA GLU A 306 -11.66 -33.05 -4.34
C GLU A 306 -12.13 -31.97 -5.31
N ALA A 307 -13.45 -31.84 -5.51
CA ALA A 307 -13.98 -30.81 -6.37
C ALA A 307 -13.72 -29.39 -5.85
N LEU A 308 -13.83 -29.15 -4.54
CA LEU A 308 -13.53 -27.86 -3.94
C LEU A 308 -12.03 -27.55 -3.94
N ASP A 309 -11.16 -28.55 -3.70
CA ASP A 309 -9.71 -28.38 -3.80
C ASP A 309 -9.27 -28.08 -5.25
N ALA A 310 -9.90 -28.75 -6.22
CA ALA A 310 -9.65 -28.46 -7.64
C ALA A 310 -10.13 -27.04 -8.02
N LEU A 311 -11.24 -26.58 -7.47
CA LEU A 311 -11.71 -25.21 -7.69
C LEU A 311 -10.75 -24.19 -7.03
N LEU A 312 -10.27 -24.46 -5.82
CA LEU A 312 -9.32 -23.62 -5.11
C LEU A 312 -8.02 -23.47 -5.92
N LYS A 313 -7.44 -24.57 -6.39
CA LYS A 313 -6.25 -24.56 -7.26
C LYS A 313 -6.45 -23.72 -8.52
N LYS A 314 -7.64 -23.79 -9.15
CA LYS A 314 -7.94 -22.94 -10.31
C LYS A 314 -8.03 -21.46 -9.95
N ARG A 315 -8.56 -21.12 -8.78
CA ARG A 315 -8.60 -19.73 -8.28
C ARG A 315 -7.22 -19.19 -7.97
N GLU A 316 -6.33 -20.03 -7.44
CA GLU A 316 -4.95 -19.67 -7.13
C GLU A 316 -4.04 -19.57 -8.36
N THR A 317 -4.47 -20.14 -9.50
CA THR A 317 -3.69 -20.08 -10.73
C THR A 317 -3.63 -18.66 -11.28
N LEU A 318 -2.44 -18.08 -11.29
CA LEU A 318 -2.20 -16.76 -11.86
C LEU A 318 -2.47 -16.78 -13.36
N ARG A 319 -3.32 -15.88 -13.82
CA ARG A 319 -3.51 -15.62 -15.25
C ARG A 319 -2.45 -14.60 -15.68
N PRO A 320 -1.50 -14.95 -16.54
CA PRO A 320 -0.51 -13.99 -17.00
C PRO A 320 -1.20 -12.86 -17.78
N TRP A 321 -0.75 -11.64 -17.54
CA TRP A 321 -1.19 -10.51 -18.36
C TRP A 321 -0.69 -10.68 -19.79
N PRO A 322 -1.48 -10.31 -20.81
CA PRO A 322 -0.98 -10.20 -22.16
C PRO A 322 0.19 -9.20 -22.20
N VAL A 323 1.24 -9.59 -22.88
CA VAL A 323 2.43 -8.74 -23.05
C VAL A 323 2.67 -8.47 -24.53
N ASN A 324 3.05 -7.24 -24.86
CA ASN A 324 3.48 -6.86 -26.19
C ASN A 324 4.99 -7.09 -26.32
N GLU A 325 5.43 -7.47 -27.50
CA GLU A 325 6.84 -7.35 -27.86
C GLU A 325 7.17 -5.86 -28.05
N VAL A 326 8.15 -5.37 -27.30
CA VAL A 326 8.58 -3.96 -27.36
C VAL A 326 10.08 -3.95 -27.66
N GLU A 327 10.43 -3.30 -28.73
CA GLU A 327 11.83 -3.01 -29.03
C GLU A 327 12.37 -2.00 -28.02
N LEU A 328 13.32 -2.43 -27.19
CA LEU A 328 13.96 -1.51 -26.25
C LEU A 328 14.88 -0.57 -27.04
N PRO A 329 14.82 0.75 -26.79
CA PRO A 329 15.76 1.65 -27.40
C PRO A 329 17.18 1.23 -27.04
N PRO A 330 18.12 1.29 -28.00
CA PRO A 330 19.50 0.94 -27.72
C PRO A 330 20.00 1.77 -26.53
N LEU A 331 20.60 1.10 -25.55
CA LEU A 331 21.23 1.81 -24.44
C LEU A 331 22.30 2.72 -25.02
N PRO A 332 22.25 4.04 -24.76
CA PRO A 332 23.31 4.92 -25.23
C PRO A 332 24.64 4.39 -24.63
N LEU A 333 25.61 4.14 -25.49
CA LEU A 333 26.98 3.87 -25.06
C LEU A 333 27.38 5.05 -24.17
N ARG A 334 27.46 4.81 -22.85
CA ARG A 334 28.01 5.81 -21.91
C ARG A 334 29.49 5.92 -22.22
N THR A 335 29.83 6.82 -23.11
CA THR A 335 31.17 7.40 -23.08
C THR A 335 31.24 8.20 -21.77
N LEU A 336 32.07 7.75 -20.86
CA LEU A 336 32.38 8.58 -19.68
C LEU A 336 32.86 9.94 -20.19
N PRO A 337 32.35 11.04 -19.69
CA PRO A 337 32.85 12.36 -20.06
C PRO A 337 34.36 12.37 -19.77
N PRO A 338 35.16 12.95 -20.65
CA PRO A 338 36.62 12.96 -20.53
C PRO A 338 37.10 13.61 -19.23
N HIS A 339 36.25 14.42 -18.57
CA HIS A 339 36.51 15.07 -17.31
C HIS A 339 35.36 14.90 -16.34
N ARG A 340 35.70 14.69 -15.05
CA ARG A 340 34.71 14.73 -13.98
C ARG A 340 34.26 16.17 -13.78
N THR A 341 32.95 16.37 -13.82
CA THR A 341 32.34 17.67 -13.51
C THR A 341 31.90 17.68 -12.05
N LEU A 342 32.04 18.80 -11.39
CA LEU A 342 31.61 19.03 -10.02
C LEU A 342 30.37 19.92 -10.02
N ARG A 343 29.33 19.52 -9.30
CA ARG A 343 28.16 20.34 -8.97
C ARG A 343 28.17 20.56 -7.48
N ALA A 344 27.99 21.78 -7.05
CA ALA A 344 28.01 22.13 -5.62
C ALA A 344 26.69 22.76 -5.19
N ARG A 345 26.10 22.20 -4.14
CA ARG A 345 24.84 22.69 -3.56
C ARG A 345 25.12 23.48 -2.29
N PHE A 346 24.48 24.65 -2.19
CA PHE A 346 24.53 25.52 -1.02
C PHE A 346 23.11 25.91 -0.61
N GLU A 347 22.91 26.19 0.67
CA GLU A 347 21.60 26.64 1.18
C GLU A 347 21.36 28.14 0.93
N ARG A 348 22.42 28.92 0.87
CA ARG A 348 22.37 30.37 0.69
C ARG A 348 23.51 30.82 -0.20
N TRP A 349 23.28 31.90 -0.97
CA TRP A 349 24.28 32.49 -1.85
C TRP A 349 25.58 32.89 -1.09
N GLU A 350 25.44 33.44 0.12
CA GLU A 350 26.54 33.89 0.93
C GLU A 350 27.49 32.77 1.39
N GLN A 351 27.10 31.52 1.24
CA GLN A 351 27.94 30.35 1.56
C GLN A 351 28.79 29.90 0.37
N VAL A 352 28.56 30.45 -0.83
CA VAL A 352 29.28 30.06 -2.05
C VAL A 352 30.71 30.65 -1.98
N PRO A 353 31.76 29.82 -1.86
CA PRO A 353 33.12 30.33 -1.82
C PRO A 353 33.57 30.74 -3.23
N GLU A 354 34.44 31.73 -3.32
CA GLU A 354 34.93 32.26 -4.60
C GLU A 354 35.56 31.16 -5.48
N GLN A 355 36.22 30.18 -4.87
CA GLN A 355 36.82 29.04 -5.57
C GLN A 355 35.76 28.14 -6.24
N ALA A 356 34.57 28.04 -5.67
CA ALA A 356 33.47 27.25 -6.28
C ALA A 356 32.98 27.90 -7.57
N LEU A 357 33.01 29.22 -7.69
CA LEU A 357 32.55 29.95 -8.85
C LEU A 357 33.28 29.56 -10.15
N SER A 358 34.58 29.26 -10.06
CA SER A 358 35.38 28.82 -11.21
C SER A 358 35.49 27.30 -11.32
N GLY A 359 35.40 26.56 -10.22
CA GLY A 359 35.68 25.13 -10.14
C GLY A 359 34.50 24.18 -10.39
N VAL A 360 33.26 24.67 -10.46
CA VAL A 360 32.07 23.84 -10.65
C VAL A 360 31.45 23.97 -12.03
N GLU A 361 30.80 22.92 -12.49
CA GLU A 361 29.93 22.94 -13.67
C GLU A 361 28.68 23.77 -13.38
N TYR A 362 27.99 23.43 -12.29
CA TYR A 362 26.81 24.13 -11.81
C TYR A 362 26.86 24.37 -10.31
N LEU A 363 26.37 25.53 -9.90
CA LEU A 363 25.90 25.80 -8.55
C LEU A 363 24.46 25.37 -8.42
N ILE A 364 24.07 24.85 -7.25
CA ILE A 364 22.68 24.50 -6.96
C ILE A 364 22.27 25.29 -5.72
N LEU A 365 21.21 26.08 -5.87
CA LEU A 365 20.67 26.93 -4.80
C LEU A 365 19.15 26.77 -4.72
N PRO A 366 18.54 26.77 -3.50
CA PRO A 366 17.10 26.80 -3.39
C PRO A 366 16.48 27.95 -4.18
N ILE A 367 15.33 27.73 -4.84
CA ILE A 367 14.65 28.76 -5.66
C ILE A 367 14.38 30.06 -4.88
N GLY A 368 14.20 29.96 -3.55
CA GLY A 368 14.08 31.12 -2.67
C GLY A 368 15.31 32.04 -2.61
N GLN A 369 16.45 31.60 -3.16
CA GLN A 369 17.70 32.40 -3.24
C GLN A 369 17.89 33.09 -4.60
N ALA A 370 16.95 32.92 -5.55
CA ALA A 370 17.09 33.41 -6.93
C ALA A 370 17.47 34.90 -7.00
N ASP A 371 16.85 35.75 -6.17
CA ASP A 371 17.09 37.19 -6.14
C ASP A 371 18.49 37.57 -5.57
N ARG A 372 19.15 36.63 -4.87
CA ARG A 372 20.48 36.84 -4.29
C ARG A 372 21.60 36.51 -5.29
N VAL A 373 21.28 35.72 -6.34
CA VAL A 373 22.29 35.30 -7.32
C VAL A 373 22.60 36.45 -8.29
N PRO A 374 23.86 36.94 -8.35
CA PRO A 374 24.27 37.95 -9.32
C PRO A 374 24.02 37.49 -10.74
N ARG A 375 23.74 38.43 -11.66
CA ARG A 375 23.37 38.12 -13.06
C ARG A 375 24.42 37.29 -13.78
N GLU A 376 25.69 37.58 -13.58
CA GLU A 376 26.84 36.90 -14.17
C GLU A 376 26.96 35.41 -13.78
N TRP A 377 26.32 34.98 -12.70
CA TRP A 377 26.36 33.57 -12.21
C TRP A 377 25.09 32.79 -12.48
N ARG A 378 24.03 33.41 -13.01
CA ARG A 378 22.74 32.76 -13.24
C ARG A 378 22.83 31.63 -14.26
N GLU A 379 23.52 31.83 -15.39
CA GLU A 379 23.74 30.78 -16.40
C GLU A 379 24.50 29.56 -15.89
N LYS A 380 25.13 29.67 -14.71
CA LYS A 380 25.84 28.62 -14.04
C LYS A 380 25.12 28.10 -12.79
N THR A 381 23.89 28.56 -12.54
CA THR A 381 23.11 28.24 -11.36
C THR A 381 21.84 27.48 -11.74
N LEU A 382 21.66 26.29 -11.16
CA LEU A 382 20.41 25.56 -11.14
C LEU A 382 19.61 25.96 -9.89
N LEU A 383 18.33 26.23 -10.05
CA LEU A 383 17.43 26.52 -8.94
C LEU A 383 16.77 25.24 -8.45
N GLU A 384 17.09 24.82 -7.20
CA GLU A 384 16.47 23.65 -6.58
C GLU A 384 15.05 23.97 -6.14
N LEU A 385 14.09 23.19 -6.63
CA LEU A 385 12.69 23.28 -6.21
C LEU A 385 12.46 22.53 -4.89
N PRO A 386 11.52 22.98 -4.03
CA PRO A 386 11.26 22.33 -2.74
C PRO A 386 10.80 20.89 -2.95
N ARG A 387 11.46 19.92 -2.31
CA ARG A 387 11.08 18.50 -2.38
C ARG A 387 9.68 18.22 -1.82
N VAL A 388 9.20 19.10 -0.96
CA VAL A 388 7.96 18.98 -0.21
C VAL A 388 7.20 20.29 -0.35
N MET A 389 5.94 20.20 -0.79
CA MET A 389 5.12 21.36 -1.14
C MET A 389 3.72 21.23 -0.54
N PHE A 390 3.61 21.29 0.81
CA PHE A 390 2.31 21.31 1.48
C PHE A 390 1.69 22.72 1.50
N GLY A 391 0.38 22.78 1.35
CA GLY A 391 -0.39 24.00 1.46
C GLY A 391 0.08 25.10 0.48
N ALA A 392 0.27 26.31 0.99
CA ALA A 392 0.63 27.49 0.19
C ALA A 392 2.01 27.40 -0.50
N LEU A 393 2.85 26.42 -0.12
CA LEU A 393 4.19 26.29 -0.71
C LEU A 393 4.17 25.84 -2.17
N GLU A 394 3.14 25.10 -2.59
CA GLU A 394 2.96 24.70 -3.99
C GLU A 394 2.73 25.94 -4.86
N GLU A 395 1.80 26.81 -4.47
CA GLU A 395 1.50 28.07 -5.20
C GLU A 395 2.71 29.03 -5.18
N ASP A 396 3.41 29.14 -4.04
CA ASP A 396 4.62 29.96 -3.94
C ASP A 396 5.71 29.46 -4.89
N THR A 397 5.90 28.13 -4.97
CA THR A 397 6.86 27.53 -5.89
C THR A 397 6.51 27.82 -7.34
N ALA A 398 5.25 27.66 -7.74
CA ALA A 398 4.78 27.98 -9.09
C ALA A 398 5.01 29.45 -9.45
N ARG A 399 4.71 30.39 -8.53
CA ARG A 399 4.97 31.82 -8.73
C ARG A 399 6.48 32.12 -8.90
N ARG A 400 7.34 31.45 -8.14
CA ARG A 400 8.80 31.62 -8.24
C ARG A 400 9.34 31.05 -9.55
N ILE A 401 8.83 29.92 -10.00
CA ILE A 401 9.18 29.35 -11.31
C ILE A 401 8.82 30.38 -12.40
N ALA A 402 7.59 30.89 -12.43
CA ALA A 402 7.15 31.88 -13.40
C ALA A 402 8.00 33.17 -13.39
N ALA A 403 8.47 33.58 -12.19
CA ALA A 403 9.33 34.77 -12.05
C ALA A 403 10.78 34.52 -12.49
N THR A 404 11.25 33.30 -12.56
CA THR A 404 12.66 32.95 -12.81
C THR A 404 12.92 32.26 -14.14
N GLN A 405 11.88 31.77 -14.84
CA GLN A 405 12.03 31.05 -16.12
C GLN A 405 12.82 31.78 -17.17
N ASP A 406 12.66 33.13 -17.28
CA ASP A 406 13.34 34.00 -18.24
C ASP A 406 14.45 34.84 -17.60
N ALA A 407 14.84 34.53 -16.36
CA ALA A 407 15.81 35.34 -15.63
C ALA A 407 17.28 34.95 -15.87
N GLY A 408 17.55 34.05 -16.84
CA GLY A 408 18.88 33.65 -17.27
C GLY A 408 19.53 32.59 -16.41
N PHE A 409 18.77 31.82 -15.61
CA PHE A 409 19.29 30.65 -14.85
C PHE A 409 19.52 29.44 -15.78
N ALA A 410 20.46 28.57 -15.42
CA ALA A 410 20.77 27.36 -16.17
C ALA A 410 19.59 26.38 -16.24
N GLY A 411 18.65 26.45 -15.30
CA GLY A 411 17.45 25.63 -15.23
C GLY A 411 17.05 25.31 -13.80
N TYR A 412 16.26 24.24 -13.64
CA TYR A 412 15.74 23.82 -12.35
C TYR A 412 16.23 22.42 -11.99
N GLU A 413 16.51 22.19 -10.70
CA GLU A 413 16.67 20.86 -10.15
C GLU A 413 15.33 20.37 -9.60
N VAL A 414 14.76 19.36 -10.28
CA VAL A 414 13.48 18.75 -9.94
C VAL A 414 13.68 17.49 -9.08
N SER A 415 12.96 17.41 -7.98
CA SER A 415 13.09 16.31 -7.00
C SER A 415 11.73 15.73 -6.57
N ASN A 416 10.64 16.22 -7.12
CA ASN A 416 9.28 15.73 -6.92
C ASN A 416 8.57 15.62 -8.26
N ILE A 417 7.69 14.62 -8.41
CA ILE A 417 6.95 14.39 -9.65
C ILE A 417 6.04 15.58 -10.01
N ALA A 418 5.51 16.28 -9.01
CA ALA A 418 4.66 17.45 -9.20
C ALA A 418 5.37 18.60 -9.92
N HIS A 419 6.70 18.70 -9.80
CA HIS A 419 7.48 19.75 -10.47
C HIS A 419 7.36 19.73 -11.99
N LEU A 420 7.02 18.56 -12.57
CA LEU A 420 6.85 18.43 -14.03
C LEU A 420 5.62 19.18 -14.56
N ARG A 421 4.73 19.63 -13.65
CA ARG A 421 3.48 20.34 -13.98
C ARG A 421 3.44 21.78 -13.47
N LEU A 422 4.42 22.19 -12.73
CA LEU A 422 4.56 23.57 -12.28
C LEU A 422 5.33 24.40 -13.31
#